data_efd241d06283e3f0dfa871b060b2d773
#
_entry.id   efd241d06283e3f0dfa871b060b2d773
#
_cell.length_a   1.000
_cell.length_b   1.000
_cell.length_c   1.000
_cell.angle_alpha   90.00
_cell.angle_beta   90.00
_cell.angle_gamma   90.00
#
_symmetry.space_group_name_H-M   'P 1'
#
loop_
_entity.id
_entity.type
_entity.pdbx_description
1 polymer ?
#
loop_
_entity_poly.entity_id
_entity_poly.type
_entity_poly.pdbx_seq_one_letter_code
_entity_poly.pdbx_strand_id
1 'polypeptide(L)'
;DIVTMENVPAIASFKLQSVLGDFVNTLEAEGYYVSYHVVYCPDYGIPQTRRRLVLLASKLGEIELISPTHQKDNYVTVGDVISNLPPLQAGEECPTDKLHRCRALSALNMRRIEATPYGGSWRDWPEELMLNCHKKEGGKSFGSVYGRMTWEEPAPTMTTLCTGIGNG
;
A
#
# COMPACT_ATOMS: atom_id res chain seq x y z
N ASP A 1 15.20 17.66 19.14
CA ASP A 1 14.55 18.91 18.72
C ASP A 1 13.44 18.71 17.69
N ILE A 2 13.48 17.62 16.92
CA ILE A 2 12.44 17.25 15.94
C ILE A 2 12.02 15.80 16.17
N VAL A 3 10.71 15.55 16.16
CA VAL A 3 10.09 14.22 16.24
C VAL A 3 9.23 14.04 15.00
N THR A 4 9.37 12.89 14.32
CA THR A 4 8.48 12.48 13.24
C THR A 4 7.91 11.11 13.54
N MET A 5 6.63 10.91 13.24
CA MET A 5 5.98 9.61 13.38
C MET A 5 5.14 9.31 12.15
N GLU A 6 5.20 8.08 11.67
CA GLU A 6 4.28 7.54 10.67
C GLU A 6 3.46 6.42 11.31
N ASN A 7 2.16 6.37 11.03
CA ASN A 7 1.28 5.31 11.52
C ASN A 7 0.12 5.05 10.55
N VAL A 8 -0.62 3.99 10.81
CA VAL A 8 -1.89 3.74 10.10
C VAL A 8 -2.94 4.77 10.51
N PRO A 9 -3.84 5.21 9.60
CA PRO A 9 -4.89 6.19 9.94
C PRO A 9 -5.78 5.79 11.12
N ALA A 10 -5.89 4.47 11.38
CA ALA A 10 -6.70 3.94 12.48
C ALA A 10 -6.26 4.44 13.88
N ILE A 11 -5.02 4.91 14.04
CA ILE A 11 -4.56 5.48 15.33
C ILE A 11 -5.36 6.76 15.70
N ALA A 12 -5.86 7.48 14.70
CA ALA A 12 -6.74 8.62 14.89
C ALA A 12 -8.23 8.24 15.02
N SER A 13 -8.56 6.93 14.97
CA SER A 13 -9.93 6.48 15.14
C SER A 13 -10.40 6.62 16.60
N PHE A 14 -11.72 6.70 16.79
CA PHE A 14 -12.33 6.86 18.10
C PHE A 14 -11.81 5.89 19.19
N LYS A 15 -11.48 4.66 18.81
CA LYS A 15 -10.96 3.64 19.77
C LYS A 15 -9.53 3.90 20.25
N LEU A 16 -8.71 4.59 19.47
CA LEU A 16 -7.31 4.86 19.76
C LEU A 16 -7.01 6.36 19.89
N GLN A 17 -8.03 7.21 19.84
CA GLN A 17 -7.88 8.66 19.88
C GLN A 17 -7.20 9.14 21.16
N SER A 18 -7.42 8.46 22.30
CA SER A 18 -6.73 8.78 23.55
C SER A 18 -5.22 8.58 23.43
N VAL A 19 -4.76 7.49 22.79
CA VAL A 19 -3.32 7.18 22.65
C VAL A 19 -2.61 8.26 21.82
N LEU A 20 -3.19 8.66 20.70
CA LEU A 20 -2.63 9.73 19.88
C LEU A 20 -2.72 11.08 20.62
N GLY A 21 -3.87 11.36 21.24
CA GLY A 21 -4.09 12.60 22.02
C GLY A 21 -3.11 12.72 23.17
N ASP A 22 -2.91 11.67 23.96
CA ASP A 22 -1.97 11.65 25.07
C ASP A 22 -0.53 11.87 24.60
N PHE A 23 -0.17 11.30 23.45
CA PHE A 23 1.15 11.51 22.83
C PHE A 23 1.34 12.95 22.36
N VAL A 24 0.34 13.53 21.68
CA VAL A 24 0.36 14.93 21.24
C VAL A 24 0.45 15.86 22.44
N ASN A 25 -0.41 15.70 23.44
CA ASN A 25 -0.41 16.51 24.66
C ASN A 25 0.93 16.46 25.40
N THR A 26 1.57 15.28 25.42
CA THR A 26 2.90 15.13 26.04
C THR A 26 3.97 15.92 25.28
N LEU A 27 3.95 15.86 23.94
CA LEU A 27 4.90 16.64 23.13
C LEU A 27 4.68 18.15 23.31
N GLU A 28 3.43 18.61 23.29
CA GLU A 28 3.09 20.03 23.49
C GLU A 28 3.51 20.51 24.89
N ALA A 29 3.29 19.70 25.93
CA ALA A 29 3.74 20.01 27.29
C ALA A 29 5.28 20.12 27.39
N GLU A 30 6.01 19.38 26.56
CA GLU A 30 7.46 19.43 26.45
C GLU A 30 7.95 20.56 25.51
N GLY A 31 7.07 21.43 25.02
CA GLY A 31 7.38 22.60 24.21
C GLY A 31 7.58 22.35 22.73
N TYR A 32 6.97 21.27 22.18
CA TYR A 32 6.94 21.05 20.74
C TYR A 32 5.71 21.72 20.12
N TYR A 33 5.89 22.29 18.95
CA TYR A 33 4.81 22.56 18.00
C TYR A 33 4.48 21.28 17.27
N VAL A 34 3.23 20.81 17.34
CA VAL A 34 2.82 19.51 16.78
C VAL A 34 1.80 19.71 15.68
N SER A 35 2.03 19.07 14.54
CA SER A 35 1.05 18.94 13.47
C SER A 35 0.92 17.49 13.04
N TYR A 36 -0.28 17.04 12.62
CA TYR A 36 -0.45 15.71 12.05
C TYR A 36 -1.58 15.67 11.03
N HIS A 37 -1.37 14.88 9.97
CA HIS A 37 -2.31 14.75 8.87
C HIS A 37 -2.37 13.31 8.38
N VAL A 38 -3.54 12.93 7.85
CA VAL A 38 -3.65 11.69 7.08
C VAL A 38 -3.33 12.00 5.62
N VAL A 39 -2.21 11.48 5.16
CA VAL A 39 -1.75 11.65 3.78
C VAL A 39 -2.19 10.47 2.91
N TYR A 40 -2.43 10.76 1.63
CA TYR A 40 -2.65 9.77 0.58
C TYR A 40 -1.46 9.78 -0.36
N CYS A 41 -0.76 8.66 -0.48
CA CYS A 41 0.53 8.59 -1.18
C CYS A 41 0.49 9.08 -2.64
N PRO A 42 -0.55 8.79 -3.45
CA PRO A 42 -0.64 9.33 -4.80
C PRO A 42 -0.65 10.86 -4.88
N ASP A 43 -1.17 11.57 -3.88
CA ASP A 43 -1.14 13.04 -3.84
C ASP A 43 0.28 13.61 -3.80
N TYR A 44 1.26 12.77 -3.50
CA TYR A 44 2.70 13.10 -3.42
C TYR A 44 3.54 12.40 -4.50
N GLY A 45 2.91 11.92 -5.58
CA GLY A 45 3.58 11.28 -6.71
C GLY A 45 4.06 9.84 -6.43
N ILE A 46 3.56 9.19 -5.37
CA ILE A 46 3.89 7.80 -5.08
C ILE A 46 2.83 6.91 -5.74
N PRO A 47 3.22 6.00 -6.66
CA PRO A 47 2.28 5.17 -7.43
C PRO A 47 1.68 4.02 -6.58
N GLN A 48 1.19 4.33 -5.39
CA GLN A 48 0.59 3.35 -4.49
C GLN A 48 -0.58 3.95 -3.69
N THR A 49 -1.73 3.30 -3.72
CA THR A 49 -2.96 3.70 -2.99
C THR A 49 -2.82 3.41 -1.49
N ARG A 50 -1.93 4.15 -0.81
CA ARG A 50 -1.61 4.00 0.60
C ARG A 50 -1.96 5.26 1.38
N ARG A 51 -2.62 5.11 2.52
CA ARG A 51 -2.91 6.21 3.45
C ARG A 51 -2.13 6.01 4.75
N ARG A 52 -1.53 7.10 5.25
CA ARG A 52 -0.81 7.11 6.52
C ARG A 52 -1.06 8.38 7.29
N LEU A 53 -1.13 8.25 8.61
CA LEU A 53 -0.99 9.41 9.48
C LEU A 53 0.49 9.76 9.58
N VAL A 54 0.82 11.02 9.32
CA VAL A 54 2.16 11.59 9.49
C VAL A 54 2.04 12.67 10.55
N LEU A 55 2.88 12.58 11.58
CA LEU A 55 3.01 13.58 12.62
C LEU A 55 4.40 14.20 12.55
N LEU A 56 4.44 15.51 12.62
CA LEU A 56 5.64 16.33 12.71
C LEU A 56 5.58 17.14 14.01
N ALA A 57 6.66 17.13 14.77
CA ALA A 57 6.76 17.94 15.97
C ALA A 57 8.16 18.57 16.06
N SER A 58 8.25 19.82 16.47
CA SER A 58 9.50 20.58 16.53
C SER A 58 9.53 21.55 17.70
N LYS A 59 10.69 21.68 18.35
CA LYS A 59 11.00 22.77 19.31
C LYS A 59 11.56 24.02 18.64
N LEU A 60 11.84 23.94 17.34
CA LEU A 60 12.48 25.03 16.59
C LEU A 60 11.47 25.95 15.88
N GLY A 61 10.20 25.64 15.97
CA GLY A 61 9.08 26.32 15.32
C GLY A 61 8.13 25.33 14.65
N GLU A 62 7.07 25.84 14.05
CA GLU A 62 6.09 25.03 13.34
C GLU A 62 6.70 24.36 12.11
N ILE A 63 6.38 23.09 11.91
CA ILE A 63 6.73 22.33 10.71
C ILE A 63 5.43 21.78 10.13
N GLU A 64 5.20 22.04 8.86
CA GLU A 64 4.06 21.52 8.14
C GLU A 64 4.47 20.57 7.01
N LEU A 65 3.55 19.73 6.58
CA LEU A 65 3.74 18.93 5.38
C LEU A 65 3.72 19.84 4.15
N ILE A 66 4.51 19.46 3.15
CA ILE A 66 4.41 20.10 1.83
C ILE A 66 2.99 19.90 1.26
N SER A 67 2.53 20.84 0.47
CA SER A 67 1.26 20.70 -0.22
C SER A 67 1.28 19.51 -1.20
N PRO A 68 0.15 18.84 -1.42
CA PRO A 68 0.04 17.83 -2.47
C PRO A 68 0.53 18.33 -3.82
N THR A 69 1.33 17.51 -4.51
CA THR A 69 1.92 17.83 -5.82
C THR A 69 1.14 17.21 -6.97
N HIS A 70 0.27 16.25 -6.69
CA HIS A 70 -0.53 15.51 -7.66
C HIS A 70 -2.01 15.51 -7.26
N GLN A 71 -2.87 15.32 -8.27
CA GLN A 71 -4.30 15.15 -8.13
C GLN A 71 -4.74 13.90 -8.90
N LYS A 72 -6.01 13.52 -8.76
CA LYS A 72 -6.53 12.27 -9.32
C LYS A 72 -6.33 12.13 -10.84
N ASP A 73 -6.33 13.22 -11.55
CA ASP A 73 -6.16 13.28 -13.01
C ASP A 73 -4.70 13.15 -13.48
N ASN A 74 -3.74 13.29 -12.58
CA ASN A 74 -2.31 13.19 -12.87
C ASN A 74 -1.52 12.32 -11.88
N TYR A 75 -2.18 11.36 -11.22
CA TYR A 75 -1.48 10.40 -10.38
C TYR A 75 -0.50 9.57 -11.19
N VAL A 76 0.66 9.33 -10.61
CA VAL A 76 1.65 8.39 -11.18
C VAL A 76 1.08 6.98 -11.13
N THR A 77 1.05 6.32 -12.27
CA THR A 77 0.45 4.99 -12.45
C THR A 77 1.49 3.86 -12.39
N VAL A 78 1.04 2.63 -12.33
CA VAL A 78 1.90 1.44 -12.47
C VAL A 78 2.63 1.50 -13.82
N GLY A 79 1.94 1.88 -14.88
CA GLY A 79 2.50 2.00 -16.23
C GLY A 79 3.67 2.98 -16.31
N ASP A 80 3.55 4.13 -15.64
CA ASP A 80 4.58 5.16 -15.66
C ASP A 80 5.92 4.69 -15.07
N VAL A 81 5.89 3.76 -14.11
CA VAL A 81 7.09 3.37 -13.36
C VAL A 81 7.68 2.02 -13.75
N ILE A 82 6.90 1.08 -14.26
CA ILE A 82 7.42 -0.26 -14.54
C ILE A 82 7.18 -0.79 -15.97
N SER A 83 6.50 -0.03 -16.85
CA SER A 83 6.22 -0.50 -18.23
C SER A 83 7.48 -0.74 -19.08
N ASN A 84 8.59 -0.11 -18.73
CA ASN A 84 9.89 -0.27 -19.41
C ASN A 84 10.72 -1.44 -18.87
N LEU A 85 10.29 -2.12 -17.80
CA LEU A 85 10.97 -3.29 -17.28
C LEU A 85 10.70 -4.52 -18.17
N PRO A 86 11.71 -5.37 -18.42
CA PRO A 86 11.50 -6.59 -19.19
C PRO A 86 10.51 -7.52 -18.48
N PRO A 87 9.57 -8.15 -19.21
CA PRO A 87 8.63 -9.10 -18.60
C PRO A 87 9.37 -10.34 -18.09
N LEU A 88 8.96 -10.84 -16.93
CA LEU A 88 9.50 -12.06 -16.32
C LEU A 88 8.40 -13.10 -16.14
N GLN A 89 8.76 -14.36 -16.40
CA GLN A 89 7.92 -15.50 -16.05
C GLN A 89 8.14 -15.91 -14.58
N ALA A 90 7.21 -16.71 -14.04
CA ALA A 90 7.34 -17.21 -12.66
C ALA A 90 8.65 -17.99 -12.48
N GLY A 91 9.48 -17.54 -11.55
CA GLY A 91 10.80 -18.12 -11.26
C GLY A 91 11.96 -17.51 -12.04
N GLU A 92 11.72 -16.55 -12.93
CA GLU A 92 12.79 -15.88 -13.67
C GLU A 92 13.42 -14.72 -12.90
N GLU A 93 14.66 -14.42 -13.26
CA GLU A 93 15.43 -13.27 -12.76
C GLU A 93 15.97 -12.48 -13.94
N CYS A 94 15.95 -11.15 -13.82
CA CYS A 94 16.55 -10.28 -14.83
C CYS A 94 18.08 -10.39 -14.78
N PRO A 95 18.76 -10.66 -15.90
CA PRO A 95 20.23 -10.84 -15.92
C PRO A 95 21.00 -9.57 -15.49
N THR A 96 20.42 -8.40 -15.71
CA THR A 96 21.06 -7.11 -15.48
C THR A 96 20.62 -6.41 -14.20
N ASP A 97 19.51 -6.85 -13.57
CA ASP A 97 18.99 -6.30 -12.33
C ASP A 97 18.55 -7.42 -11.38
N LYS A 98 19.36 -7.69 -10.36
CA LYS A 98 19.08 -8.72 -9.35
C LYS A 98 17.84 -8.45 -8.47
N LEU A 99 17.36 -7.21 -8.42
CA LEU A 99 16.14 -6.85 -7.72
C LEU A 99 14.90 -7.16 -8.55
N HIS A 100 15.04 -7.15 -9.89
CA HIS A 100 13.97 -7.49 -10.81
C HIS A 100 13.91 -9.01 -11.02
N ARG A 101 13.16 -9.67 -10.15
CA ARG A 101 12.98 -11.14 -10.17
C ARG A 101 11.57 -11.54 -9.79
N CYS A 102 11.10 -12.63 -10.35
CA CYS A 102 9.80 -13.22 -10.08
C CYS A 102 9.94 -14.50 -9.27
N ARG A 103 9.12 -14.67 -8.23
CA ARG A 103 9.11 -15.89 -7.44
C ARG A 103 8.54 -17.06 -8.24
N ALA A 104 9.14 -18.25 -8.10
CA ALA A 104 8.54 -19.47 -8.60
C ALA A 104 7.20 -19.76 -7.91
N LEU A 105 6.20 -20.14 -8.65
CA LEU A 105 4.86 -20.41 -8.18
C LEU A 105 4.46 -21.87 -8.42
N SER A 106 3.61 -22.40 -7.55
CA SER A 106 3.01 -23.73 -7.76
C SER A 106 2.06 -23.71 -8.97
N ALA A 107 1.83 -24.87 -9.59
CA ALA A 107 0.88 -25.03 -10.69
C ALA A 107 -0.53 -24.50 -10.33
N LEU A 108 -0.98 -24.70 -9.08
CA LEU A 108 -2.27 -24.17 -8.61
C LEU A 108 -2.27 -22.62 -8.59
N ASN A 109 -1.20 -21.99 -8.14
CA ASN A 109 -1.11 -20.52 -8.13
C ASN A 109 -0.98 -19.95 -9.54
N MET A 110 -0.31 -20.65 -10.47
CA MET A 110 -0.31 -20.27 -11.87
C MET A 110 -1.71 -20.27 -12.46
N ARG A 111 -2.50 -21.33 -12.23
CA ARG A 111 -3.92 -21.39 -12.65
C ARG A 111 -4.75 -20.26 -12.07
N ARG A 112 -4.49 -19.84 -10.82
CA ARG A 112 -5.15 -18.68 -10.19
C ARG A 112 -4.83 -17.38 -10.90
N ILE A 113 -3.55 -17.15 -11.23
CA ILE A 113 -3.13 -15.96 -11.99
C ILE A 113 -3.81 -15.95 -13.37
N GLU A 114 -3.79 -17.07 -14.09
CA GLU A 114 -4.40 -17.20 -15.42
C GLU A 114 -5.91 -16.94 -15.38
N ALA A 115 -6.59 -17.41 -14.33
CA ALA A 115 -8.02 -17.19 -14.11
C ALA A 115 -8.37 -15.76 -13.64
N THR A 116 -7.39 -14.96 -13.21
CA THR A 116 -7.64 -13.58 -12.75
C THR A 116 -7.66 -12.64 -13.95
N PRO A 117 -8.78 -11.98 -14.29
CA PRO A 117 -8.82 -11.03 -15.39
C PRO A 117 -8.01 -9.76 -15.06
N TYR A 118 -7.75 -8.95 -16.08
CA TYR A 118 -7.10 -7.64 -15.91
C TYR A 118 -7.90 -6.76 -14.94
N GLY A 119 -7.25 -6.24 -13.91
CA GLY A 119 -7.90 -5.47 -12.84
C GLY A 119 -8.81 -6.28 -11.91
N GLY A 120 -8.91 -7.60 -12.12
CA GLY A 120 -9.72 -8.51 -11.30
C GLY A 120 -9.01 -9.01 -10.05
N SER A 121 -9.64 -9.95 -9.36
CA SER A 121 -9.14 -10.52 -8.11
C SER A 121 -9.60 -11.97 -7.92
N TRP A 122 -9.35 -12.56 -6.76
CA TRP A 122 -9.85 -13.87 -6.39
C TRP A 122 -11.40 -14.00 -6.47
N ARG A 123 -12.12 -12.90 -6.48
CA ARG A 123 -13.59 -12.89 -6.61
C ARG A 123 -14.07 -13.35 -7.98
N ASP A 124 -13.21 -13.26 -8.98
CA ASP A 124 -13.47 -13.67 -10.35
C ASP A 124 -13.09 -15.14 -10.61
N TRP A 125 -12.52 -15.82 -9.58
CA TRP A 125 -12.08 -17.20 -9.73
C TRP A 125 -13.27 -18.17 -9.72
N PRO A 126 -13.20 -19.24 -10.51
CA PRO A 126 -14.11 -20.35 -10.35
C PRO A 126 -13.93 -21.01 -8.98
N GLU A 127 -14.98 -21.66 -8.50
CA GLU A 127 -15.07 -22.15 -7.11
C GLU A 127 -13.92 -23.11 -6.71
N GLU A 128 -13.45 -23.92 -7.66
CA GLU A 128 -12.35 -24.86 -7.44
C GLU A 128 -10.99 -24.21 -7.19
N LEU A 129 -10.82 -22.95 -7.59
CA LEU A 129 -9.60 -22.17 -7.35
C LEU A 129 -9.67 -21.33 -6.07
N MET A 130 -10.86 -21.16 -5.50
CA MET A 130 -11.05 -20.40 -4.27
C MET A 130 -10.40 -21.08 -3.07
N LEU A 131 -9.81 -20.26 -2.19
CA LEU A 131 -9.31 -20.73 -0.90
C LEU A 131 -10.47 -20.95 0.09
N ASN A 132 -10.29 -21.86 1.04
CA ASN A 132 -11.30 -22.10 2.07
C ASN A 132 -11.64 -20.85 2.91
N CYS A 133 -10.66 -19.95 3.10
CA CYS A 133 -10.90 -18.68 3.79
C CYS A 133 -11.83 -17.75 3.00
N HIS A 134 -11.81 -17.77 1.67
CA HIS A 134 -12.70 -16.96 0.83
C HIS A 134 -14.17 -17.46 0.83
N LYS A 135 -14.37 -18.73 1.12
CA LYS A 135 -15.71 -19.36 1.19
C LYS A 135 -16.42 -19.07 2.53
N LYS A 136 -15.69 -18.60 3.54
CA LYS A 136 -16.26 -18.26 4.86
C LYS A 136 -16.94 -16.89 4.83
N GLU A 137 -17.93 -16.70 5.69
CA GLU A 137 -18.72 -15.47 5.79
C GLU A 137 -17.88 -14.21 6.00
N GLY A 138 -16.81 -14.25 6.82
CA GLY A 138 -15.86 -13.14 7.01
C GLY A 138 -14.76 -13.03 5.94
N GLY A 139 -14.63 -13.99 5.03
CA GLY A 139 -13.54 -14.06 4.04
C GLY A 139 -13.67 -13.07 2.87
N LYS A 140 -14.82 -12.40 2.75
CA LYS A 140 -15.13 -11.48 1.64
C LYS A 140 -14.60 -10.05 1.84
N SER A 141 -14.02 -9.73 3.00
CA SER A 141 -13.65 -8.35 3.39
C SER A 141 -12.37 -7.83 2.71
N PHE A 142 -11.45 -8.71 2.29
CA PHE A 142 -10.18 -8.29 1.67
C PHE A 142 -10.21 -8.52 0.16
N GLY A 143 -10.73 -7.53 -0.59
CA GLY A 143 -10.87 -7.63 -2.05
C GLY A 143 -9.58 -7.46 -2.83
N SER A 144 -8.57 -6.78 -2.27
CA SER A 144 -7.29 -6.52 -2.95
C SER A 144 -6.31 -7.69 -2.91
N VAL A 145 -6.52 -8.69 -2.03
CA VAL A 145 -5.68 -9.90 -1.98
C VAL A 145 -5.88 -10.70 -3.26
N TYR A 146 -4.78 -11.18 -3.86
CA TYR A 146 -4.76 -11.84 -5.17
C TYR A 146 -5.30 -10.96 -6.32
N GLY A 147 -5.20 -9.64 -6.17
CA GLY A 147 -5.59 -8.70 -7.23
C GLY A 147 -4.56 -8.64 -8.34
N ARG A 148 -5.03 -8.38 -9.56
CA ARG A 148 -4.20 -8.04 -10.70
C ARG A 148 -4.23 -6.54 -10.90
N MET A 149 -3.07 -5.89 -10.82
CA MET A 149 -2.95 -4.44 -11.05
C MET A 149 -3.30 -4.08 -12.49
N THR A 150 -3.69 -2.83 -12.68
CA THR A 150 -3.85 -2.21 -14.01
C THR A 150 -2.68 -1.27 -14.28
N TRP A 151 -2.41 -1.01 -15.53
CA TRP A 151 -1.34 -0.09 -15.93
C TRP A 151 -1.72 1.38 -15.68
N GLU A 152 -3.01 1.68 -15.73
CA GLU A 152 -3.59 3.03 -15.74
C GLU A 152 -3.82 3.60 -14.33
N GLU A 153 -3.62 2.80 -13.29
CA GLU A 153 -3.89 3.21 -11.91
C GLU A 153 -2.64 3.08 -11.03
N PRO A 154 -2.56 3.81 -9.91
CA PRO A 154 -1.58 3.50 -8.87
C PRO A 154 -1.77 2.10 -8.31
N ALA A 155 -0.68 1.42 -7.95
CA ALA A 155 -0.72 0.09 -7.35
C ALA A 155 -1.52 0.06 -6.04
N PRO A 156 -2.18 -1.05 -5.69
CA PRO A 156 -2.70 -1.25 -4.34
C PRO A 156 -1.57 -1.27 -3.31
N THR A 157 -1.91 -1.10 -2.03
CA THR A 157 -0.90 -1.18 -0.95
C THR A 157 -0.26 -2.55 -0.93
N MET A 158 1.03 -2.62 -1.24
CA MET A 158 1.82 -3.85 -1.12
C MET A 158 2.33 -4.03 0.32
N THR A 159 2.34 -5.27 0.79
CA THR A 159 2.85 -5.65 2.11
C THR A 159 4.32 -6.05 2.06
N THR A 160 4.93 -6.29 3.22
CA THR A 160 6.34 -6.69 3.32
C THR A 160 6.67 -8.02 2.66
N LEU A 161 5.67 -8.89 2.43
CA LEU A 161 5.82 -10.14 1.70
C LEU A 161 5.30 -10.03 0.26
N CYS A 162 5.56 -8.92 -0.41
CA CYS A 162 5.09 -8.60 -1.76
C CYS A 162 5.50 -9.62 -2.84
N THR A 163 6.46 -10.49 -2.56
CA THR A 163 6.83 -11.60 -3.46
C THR A 163 5.84 -12.76 -3.47
N GLY A 164 4.84 -12.76 -2.58
CA GLY A 164 3.79 -13.77 -2.55
C GLY A 164 2.55 -13.32 -3.31
N ILE A 165 1.99 -14.17 -4.15
CA ILE A 165 0.78 -13.90 -4.95
C ILE A 165 -0.41 -13.36 -4.12
N GLY A 166 -0.44 -13.62 -2.82
CA GLY A 166 -1.53 -13.18 -1.94
C GLY A 166 -1.31 -11.84 -1.22
N ASN A 167 -0.22 -11.14 -1.47
CA ASN A 167 0.19 -9.99 -0.67
C ASN A 167 0.23 -8.64 -1.44
N GLY A 168 -0.30 -8.61 -2.62
CA GLY A 168 -0.41 -7.41 -3.45
C GLY A 168 -0.20 -7.72 -4.88
#